data_93b3410507d91cd763d6503ec6f0a2d8
#
_entry.id   93b3410507d91cd763d6503ec6f0a2d8
#
_cell.length_a   1.000
_cell.length_b   1.000
_cell.length_c   1.000
_cell.angle_alpha   90.00
_cell.angle_beta   90.00
_cell.angle_gamma   90.00
#
_symmetry.space_group_name_H-M   'P 1'
#
loop_
_entity.id
_entity.type
_entity.pdbx_description
1 polymer ?
#
loop_
_entity_poly.entity_id
_entity_poly.type
_entity_poly.pdbx_seq_one_letter_code
_entity_poly.pdbx_strand_id
1 'polypeptide(L)'
;MEALQEKRSTGQRWFVRPGRREDCAAVHALIVELAVYEREPDAVVVTVADLEADGFGPNAIFDLFVAEEAGEVIGMALVYEKYSTWKGRCLYLEDFVVTASRRGEGIGQTLFTAVHSLAVSRGVRRLEWQVLEWNKPAIAFYRKIGAELDGEWLNGRIAFDV
;
A
#
# COMPACT_ATOMS: atom_id res chain seq x y z
N MET A 1 4.58 -22.70 4.11
CA MET A 1 4.94 -21.30 3.79
C MET A 1 5.99 -21.33 2.68
N GLU A 2 5.53 -21.58 1.47
CA GLU A 2 6.41 -21.57 0.30
C GLU A 2 6.55 -20.15 -0.22
N ALA A 3 7.78 -19.73 -0.37
CA ALA A 3 8.19 -18.44 -0.88
C ALA A 3 7.46 -18.15 -2.20
N LEU A 4 6.92 -16.94 -2.32
CA LEU A 4 6.60 -16.32 -3.60
C LEU A 4 7.90 -16.25 -4.43
N GLN A 5 8.19 -17.36 -5.10
CA GLN A 5 9.34 -17.47 -5.97
C GLN A 5 9.08 -16.68 -7.24
N GLU A 6 9.71 -15.52 -7.27
CA GLU A 6 9.93 -14.62 -8.38
C GLU A 6 10.07 -15.33 -9.72
N LYS A 7 9.15 -15.00 -10.64
CA LYS A 7 9.52 -15.00 -12.06
C LYS A 7 10.27 -13.70 -12.34
N ARG A 8 11.58 -13.68 -12.06
CA ARG A 8 12.45 -12.61 -12.55
C ARG A 8 12.48 -12.68 -14.07
N SER A 9 11.93 -11.68 -14.71
CA SER A 9 12.20 -11.41 -16.12
C SER A 9 13.70 -11.11 -16.25
N THR A 10 14.39 -11.71 -17.20
CA THR A 10 15.79 -11.46 -17.50
C THR A 10 15.99 -9.96 -17.76
N GLY A 11 16.56 -9.24 -16.77
CA GLY A 11 16.78 -7.79 -16.81
C GLY A 11 16.12 -6.98 -15.70
N GLN A 12 15.18 -7.54 -14.96
CA GLN A 12 14.52 -6.86 -13.83
C GLN A 12 15.47 -6.83 -12.62
N ARG A 13 15.75 -5.62 -12.12
CA ARG A 13 16.66 -5.39 -10.99
C ARG A 13 15.95 -5.26 -9.65
N TRP A 14 14.64 -4.97 -9.66
CA TRP A 14 13.83 -4.79 -8.47
C TRP A 14 12.99 -6.04 -8.18
N PHE A 15 12.56 -6.17 -6.92
CA PHE A 15 11.65 -7.23 -6.47
C PHE A 15 10.74 -6.72 -5.35
N VAL A 16 9.63 -7.41 -5.13
CA VAL A 16 8.67 -7.12 -4.04
C VAL A 16 8.84 -8.15 -2.94
N ARG A 17 8.85 -7.71 -1.70
CA ARG A 17 8.92 -8.52 -0.50
C ARG A 17 8.07 -7.96 0.64
N PRO A 18 7.76 -8.75 1.69
CA PRO A 18 7.25 -8.20 2.94
C PRO A 18 8.21 -7.14 3.50
N GLY A 19 7.62 -6.08 4.05
CA GLY A 19 8.37 -5.02 4.71
C GLY A 19 9.01 -5.50 6.01
N ARG A 20 10.02 -4.76 6.45
CA ARG A 20 10.74 -4.98 7.70
C ARG A 20 10.78 -3.67 8.49
N ARG A 21 11.09 -3.75 9.78
CA ARG A 21 11.25 -2.57 10.64
C ARG A 21 12.23 -1.55 10.05
N GLU A 22 13.33 -2.03 9.47
CA GLU A 22 14.39 -1.20 8.88
C GLU A 22 13.92 -0.41 7.64
N ASP A 23 12.82 -0.82 7.03
CA ASP A 23 12.25 -0.12 5.87
C ASP A 23 11.44 1.12 6.27
N CYS A 24 11.07 1.28 7.55
CA CYS A 24 10.13 2.32 7.98
C CYS A 24 10.58 3.75 7.65
N ALA A 25 11.88 4.04 7.68
CA ALA A 25 12.38 5.35 7.29
C ALA A 25 12.14 5.64 5.78
N ALA A 26 12.42 4.67 4.92
CA ALA A 26 12.18 4.80 3.48
C ALA A 26 10.68 4.82 3.15
N VAL A 27 9.89 4.00 3.84
CA VAL A 27 8.42 3.98 3.71
C VAL A 27 7.82 5.31 4.13
N HIS A 28 8.28 5.90 5.24
CA HIS A 28 7.85 7.23 5.67
C HIS A 28 8.12 8.29 4.59
N ALA A 29 9.29 8.25 3.96
CA ALA A 29 9.60 9.16 2.86
C ALA A 29 8.64 8.99 1.67
N LEU A 30 8.25 7.75 1.34
CA LEU A 30 7.26 7.48 0.29
C LEU A 30 5.85 7.95 0.68
N ILE A 31 5.46 7.85 1.96
CA ILE A 31 4.19 8.40 2.47
C ILE A 31 4.16 9.91 2.28
N VAL A 32 5.25 10.60 2.62
CA VAL A 32 5.37 12.05 2.40
C VAL A 32 5.34 12.39 0.90
N GLU A 33 6.03 11.63 0.05
CA GLU A 33 5.98 11.80 -1.42
C GLU A 33 4.53 11.66 -1.94
N LEU A 34 3.78 10.69 -1.43
CA LEU A 34 2.38 10.49 -1.79
C LEU A 34 1.51 11.67 -1.32
N ALA A 35 1.68 12.13 -0.09
CA ALA A 35 0.94 13.27 0.44
C ALA A 35 1.20 14.56 -0.37
N VAL A 36 2.43 14.81 -0.78
CA VAL A 36 2.77 15.93 -1.68
C VAL A 36 2.06 15.77 -3.03
N TYR A 37 2.07 14.57 -3.61
CA TYR A 37 1.36 14.28 -4.86
C TYR A 37 -0.15 14.51 -4.71
N GLU A 38 -0.72 14.14 -3.57
CA GLU A 38 -2.14 14.31 -3.23
C GLU A 38 -2.50 15.74 -2.78
N ARG A 39 -1.56 16.69 -2.84
CA ARG A 39 -1.71 18.11 -2.51
C ARG A 39 -1.98 18.38 -1.03
N GLU A 40 -1.51 17.49 -0.17
CA GLU A 40 -1.62 17.57 1.29
C GLU A 40 -0.25 17.44 1.96
N PRO A 41 0.74 18.31 1.62
CA PRO A 41 2.13 18.14 2.04
C PRO A 41 2.33 18.17 3.57
N ASP A 42 1.44 18.82 4.29
CA ASP A 42 1.52 18.98 5.75
C ASP A 42 0.63 17.99 6.53
N ALA A 43 -0.01 17.04 5.83
CA ALA A 43 -0.96 16.11 6.46
C ALA A 43 -0.28 14.98 7.26
N VAL A 44 0.98 14.66 6.95
CA VAL A 44 1.68 13.52 7.57
C VAL A 44 2.25 13.92 8.92
N VAL A 45 1.62 13.43 9.99
CA VAL A 45 2.08 13.60 11.38
C VAL A 45 2.70 12.33 11.96
N VAL A 46 2.42 11.17 11.33
CA VAL A 46 3.02 9.88 11.67
C VAL A 46 4.53 9.95 11.56
N THR A 47 5.23 9.41 12.56
CA THR A 47 6.69 9.34 12.59
C THR A 47 7.19 7.96 12.17
N VAL A 48 8.49 7.85 11.92
CA VAL A 48 9.15 6.55 11.69
C VAL A 48 8.96 5.64 12.89
N ALA A 49 9.07 6.17 14.12
CA ALA A 49 8.87 5.39 15.35
C ALA A 49 7.43 4.85 15.48
N ASP A 50 6.43 5.62 15.06
CA ASP A 50 5.04 5.15 15.03
C ASP A 50 4.89 3.99 14.03
N LEU A 51 5.43 4.11 12.83
CA LEU A 51 5.41 3.03 11.83
C LEU A 51 6.09 1.76 12.34
N GLU A 52 7.21 1.90 13.04
CA GLU A 52 7.91 0.76 13.65
C GLU A 52 7.09 0.09 14.76
N ALA A 53 6.44 0.87 15.61
CA ALA A 53 5.62 0.36 16.69
C ALA A 53 4.36 -0.34 16.16
N ASP A 54 3.65 0.32 15.24
CA ASP A 54 2.35 -0.12 14.74
C ASP A 54 2.45 -1.23 13.69
N GLY A 55 3.57 -1.34 12.98
CA GLY A 55 3.79 -2.37 11.97
C GLY A 55 4.61 -3.56 12.45
N PHE A 56 5.52 -3.36 13.41
CA PHE A 56 6.54 -4.34 13.81
C PHE A 56 6.69 -4.50 15.32
N GLY A 57 5.86 -3.81 16.09
CA GLY A 57 5.78 -3.96 17.53
C GLY A 57 4.94 -5.19 17.95
N PRO A 58 4.77 -5.39 19.28
CA PRO A 58 4.04 -6.55 19.81
C PRO A 58 2.55 -6.54 19.47
N ASN A 59 1.99 -5.37 19.14
CA ASN A 59 0.58 -5.19 18.75
C ASN A 59 0.49 -4.62 17.33
N ALA A 60 1.22 -5.20 16.39
CA ALA A 60 1.20 -4.75 15.00
C ALA A 60 -0.22 -4.76 14.42
N ILE A 61 -0.62 -3.66 13.75
CA ILE A 61 -1.96 -3.44 13.22
C ILE A 61 -2.02 -3.35 11.70
N PHE A 62 -0.87 -3.38 11.02
CA PHE A 62 -0.81 -3.40 9.56
C PHE A 62 0.26 -4.35 9.04
N ASP A 63 0.13 -4.71 7.78
CA ASP A 63 1.15 -5.40 6.99
C ASP A 63 1.73 -4.46 5.95
N LEU A 64 2.99 -4.64 5.63
CA LEU A 64 3.74 -3.83 4.69
C LEU A 64 4.37 -4.70 3.61
N PHE A 65 4.24 -4.28 2.36
CA PHE A 65 5.04 -4.77 1.24
C PHE A 65 5.89 -3.64 0.68
N VAL A 66 7.11 -3.95 0.29
CA VAL A 66 8.03 -3.00 -0.34
C VAL A 66 8.56 -3.56 -1.66
N ALA A 67 8.78 -2.66 -2.60
CA ALA A 67 9.58 -2.92 -3.78
C ALA A 67 10.98 -2.39 -3.54
N GLU A 68 11.99 -3.25 -3.72
CA GLU A 68 13.39 -2.96 -3.45
C GLU A 68 14.25 -3.14 -4.71
N GLU A 69 15.20 -2.24 -4.92
CA GLU A 69 16.28 -2.38 -5.88
C GLU A 69 17.59 -1.97 -5.24
N ALA A 70 18.59 -2.85 -5.28
CA ALA A 70 19.94 -2.58 -4.76
C ALA A 70 19.97 -2.05 -3.30
N GLY A 71 19.03 -2.49 -2.46
CA GLY A 71 18.91 -2.07 -1.07
C GLY A 71 18.06 -0.81 -0.85
N GLU A 72 17.57 -0.19 -1.91
CA GLU A 72 16.70 0.99 -1.83
C GLU A 72 15.23 0.60 -2.00
N VAL A 73 14.36 1.12 -1.14
CA VAL A 73 12.91 0.98 -1.25
C VAL A 73 12.38 2.01 -2.24
N ILE A 74 11.78 1.53 -3.32
CA ILE A 74 11.29 2.35 -4.45
C ILE A 74 9.76 2.35 -4.59
N GLY A 75 9.07 1.62 -3.75
CA GLY A 75 7.62 1.56 -3.70
C GLY A 75 7.14 0.77 -2.51
N MET A 76 5.89 0.97 -2.12
CA MET A 76 5.30 0.26 -0.98
C MET A 76 3.79 0.10 -1.12
N ALA A 77 3.26 -0.86 -0.38
CA ALA A 77 1.83 -1.04 -0.12
C ALA A 77 1.64 -1.35 1.37
N LEU A 78 0.79 -0.58 2.04
CA LEU A 78 0.43 -0.77 3.44
C LEU A 78 -1.03 -1.19 3.53
N VAL A 79 -1.31 -2.27 4.23
CA VAL A 79 -2.65 -2.87 4.33
C VAL A 79 -2.98 -3.22 5.77
N TYR A 80 -4.27 -3.20 6.12
CA TYR A 80 -4.75 -3.67 7.41
C TYR A 80 -6.13 -4.33 7.30
N GLU A 81 -6.51 -5.10 8.29
CA GLU A 81 -7.81 -5.76 8.33
C GLU A 81 -8.93 -4.78 8.71
N LYS A 82 -10.00 -4.81 7.95
CA LYS A 82 -11.23 -4.07 8.16
C LYS A 82 -12.41 -5.04 8.22
N TYR A 83 -13.46 -4.70 8.92
CA TYR A 83 -14.68 -5.50 8.97
C TYR A 83 -15.84 -4.77 8.28
N SER A 84 -16.50 -5.45 7.36
CA SER A 84 -17.76 -5.01 6.75
C SER A 84 -18.89 -5.86 7.31
N THR A 85 -19.95 -5.22 7.83
CA THR A 85 -21.13 -5.95 8.31
C THR A 85 -21.89 -6.63 7.16
N TRP A 86 -21.64 -6.23 5.93
CA TRP A 86 -22.26 -6.85 4.73
C TRP A 86 -21.43 -7.98 4.14
N LYS A 87 -20.10 -7.88 4.21
CA LYS A 87 -19.18 -8.83 3.57
C LYS A 87 -18.36 -9.66 4.56
N GLY A 88 -18.22 -9.22 5.82
CA GLY A 88 -17.35 -9.85 6.81
C GLY A 88 -15.94 -9.26 6.76
N ARG A 89 -14.93 -10.10 6.97
CA ARG A 89 -13.52 -9.66 6.96
C ARG A 89 -13.10 -9.14 5.60
N CYS A 90 -12.48 -7.98 5.58
CA CYS A 90 -11.94 -7.31 4.40
C CYS A 90 -10.50 -6.92 4.66
N LEU A 91 -9.72 -6.73 3.61
CA LEU A 91 -8.40 -6.11 3.67
C LEU A 91 -8.52 -4.70 3.10
N TYR A 92 -7.94 -3.72 3.78
CA TYR A 92 -7.93 -2.32 3.34
C TYR A 92 -6.51 -1.91 2.94
N LEU A 93 -6.36 -1.43 1.72
CA LEU A 93 -5.12 -0.87 1.20
C LEU A 93 -5.11 0.63 1.51
N GLU A 94 -4.35 1.02 2.54
CA GLU A 94 -4.26 2.41 2.99
C GLU A 94 -3.43 3.25 2.05
N ASP A 95 -2.16 2.87 1.86
CA ASP A 95 -1.22 3.55 0.99
C ASP A 95 -0.64 2.59 -0.05
N PHE A 96 -0.51 3.10 -1.27
CA PHE A 96 0.00 2.39 -2.41
C PHE A 96 0.75 3.35 -3.32
N VAL A 97 2.07 3.30 -3.30
CA VAL A 97 2.90 4.26 -4.00
C VAL A 97 4.14 3.63 -4.61
N VAL A 98 4.49 4.08 -5.81
CA VAL A 98 5.78 3.86 -6.45
C VAL A 98 6.41 5.23 -6.66
N THR A 99 7.67 5.40 -6.27
CA THR A 99 8.37 6.68 -6.45
C THR A 99 8.29 7.16 -7.90
N ALA A 100 8.14 8.46 -8.10
CA ALA A 100 7.76 9.05 -9.38
C ALA A 100 8.71 8.66 -10.53
N SER A 101 10.03 8.57 -10.25
CA SER A 101 11.05 8.22 -11.23
C SER A 101 11.00 6.77 -11.73
N ARG A 102 10.25 5.89 -11.05
CA ARG A 102 10.19 4.46 -11.30
C ARG A 102 8.81 3.97 -11.73
N ARG A 103 7.91 4.89 -12.05
CA ARG A 103 6.58 4.55 -12.56
C ARG A 103 6.64 3.99 -13.97
N GLY A 104 5.67 3.14 -14.31
CA GLY A 104 5.61 2.51 -15.63
C GLY A 104 6.47 1.27 -15.82
N GLU A 105 7.22 0.84 -14.78
CA GLU A 105 8.09 -0.34 -14.82
C GLU A 105 7.42 -1.64 -14.33
N GLY A 106 6.11 -1.62 -14.05
CA GLY A 106 5.37 -2.78 -13.55
C GLY A 106 5.46 -2.99 -12.03
N ILE A 107 6.17 -2.13 -11.30
CA ILE A 107 6.35 -2.24 -9.84
C ILE A 107 5.01 -2.21 -9.12
N GLY A 108 4.13 -1.27 -9.47
CA GLY A 108 2.79 -1.16 -8.89
C GLY A 108 1.96 -2.42 -9.11
N GLN A 109 2.01 -3.00 -10.30
CA GLN A 109 1.30 -4.26 -10.59
C GLN A 109 1.79 -5.40 -9.69
N THR A 110 3.09 -5.51 -9.45
CA THR A 110 3.67 -6.56 -8.61
C THR A 110 3.36 -6.35 -7.13
N LEU A 111 3.42 -5.10 -6.64
CA LEU A 111 2.97 -4.75 -5.28
C LEU A 111 1.50 -5.09 -5.07
N PHE A 112 0.65 -4.73 -6.03
CA PHE A 112 -0.78 -5.05 -5.94
C PHE A 112 -1.03 -6.56 -5.96
N THR A 113 -0.28 -7.31 -6.75
CA THR A 113 -0.35 -8.78 -6.78
C THR A 113 0.02 -9.38 -5.42
N ALA A 114 1.01 -8.83 -4.71
CA ALA A 114 1.36 -9.28 -3.36
C ALA A 114 0.22 -9.02 -2.36
N VAL A 115 -0.39 -7.84 -2.42
CA VAL A 115 -1.57 -7.49 -1.60
C VAL A 115 -2.75 -8.41 -1.91
N HIS A 116 -3.04 -8.65 -3.18
CA HIS A 116 -4.11 -9.55 -3.61
C HIS A 116 -3.86 -10.99 -3.11
N SER A 117 -2.64 -11.48 -3.21
CA SER A 117 -2.26 -12.80 -2.72
C SER A 117 -2.43 -12.92 -1.20
N LEU A 118 -2.10 -11.88 -0.45
CA LEU A 118 -2.36 -11.82 0.99
C LEU A 118 -3.86 -11.86 1.29
N ALA A 119 -4.67 -11.11 0.56
CA ALA A 119 -6.13 -11.10 0.70
C ALA A 119 -6.72 -12.51 0.47
N VAL A 120 -6.29 -13.19 -0.58
CA VAL A 120 -6.69 -14.57 -0.87
C VAL A 120 -6.26 -15.53 0.24
N SER A 121 -5.01 -15.45 0.69
CA SER A 121 -4.47 -16.33 1.74
C SER A 121 -5.18 -16.17 3.09
N ARG A 122 -5.68 -14.96 3.40
CA ARG A 122 -6.46 -14.67 4.60
C ARG A 122 -7.95 -15.01 4.46
N GLY A 123 -8.40 -15.39 3.26
CA GLY A 123 -9.81 -15.69 2.99
C GLY A 123 -10.74 -14.50 3.20
N VAL A 124 -10.24 -13.27 3.02
CA VAL A 124 -11.07 -12.07 3.09
C VAL A 124 -12.00 -12.00 1.89
N ARG A 125 -13.16 -11.40 2.07
CA ARG A 125 -14.20 -11.33 1.04
C ARG A 125 -14.12 -10.11 0.16
N ARG A 126 -13.32 -9.10 0.54
CA ARG A 126 -13.15 -7.86 -0.21
C ARG A 126 -11.79 -7.22 0.08
N LEU A 127 -11.18 -6.68 -0.94
CA LEU A 127 -10.04 -5.77 -0.87
C LEU A 127 -10.55 -4.37 -1.23
N GLU A 128 -10.32 -3.39 -0.38
CA GLU A 128 -10.86 -2.04 -0.50
C GLU A 128 -9.76 -0.99 -0.40
N TRP A 129 -9.98 0.15 -1.04
CA TRP A 129 -9.13 1.34 -0.95
C TRP A 129 -9.91 2.58 -1.33
N GLN A 130 -9.29 3.75 -1.18
CA GLN A 130 -9.77 5.02 -1.70
C GLN A 130 -8.82 5.54 -2.79
N VAL A 131 -9.37 6.31 -3.71
CA VAL A 131 -8.61 7.02 -4.74
C VAL A 131 -9.25 8.38 -4.97
N LEU A 132 -8.43 9.42 -5.08
CA LEU A 132 -8.91 10.77 -5.38
C LEU A 132 -9.50 10.83 -6.79
N GLU A 133 -10.64 11.48 -6.94
CA GLU A 133 -11.37 11.58 -8.23
C GLU A 133 -10.54 12.16 -9.37
N TRP A 134 -9.62 13.04 -9.05
CA TRP A 134 -8.74 13.66 -10.04
C TRP A 134 -7.49 12.82 -10.37
N ASN A 135 -7.19 11.76 -9.59
CA ASN A 135 -6.03 10.89 -9.81
C ASN A 135 -6.29 9.92 -10.97
N LYS A 136 -6.31 10.46 -12.20
CA LYS A 136 -6.63 9.70 -13.41
C LYS A 136 -5.69 8.51 -13.66
N PRO A 137 -4.36 8.60 -13.43
CA PRO A 137 -3.46 7.46 -13.61
C PRO A 137 -3.79 6.29 -12.68
N ALA A 138 -4.05 6.57 -11.39
CA ALA A 138 -4.43 5.53 -10.42
C ALA A 138 -5.79 4.92 -10.77
N ILE A 139 -6.78 5.73 -11.13
CA ILE A 139 -8.11 5.26 -11.58
C ILE A 139 -7.97 4.33 -12.80
N ALA A 140 -7.15 4.70 -13.78
CA ALA A 140 -6.90 3.87 -14.96
C ALA A 140 -6.26 2.53 -14.58
N PHE A 141 -5.28 2.55 -13.66
CA PHE A 141 -4.66 1.33 -13.13
C PHE A 141 -5.70 0.42 -12.47
N TYR A 142 -6.52 0.95 -11.55
CA TYR A 142 -7.52 0.15 -10.83
C TYR A 142 -8.59 -0.43 -11.77
N ARG A 143 -9.06 0.34 -12.74
CA ARG A 143 -9.98 -0.17 -13.77
C ARG A 143 -9.37 -1.29 -14.60
N LYS A 144 -8.10 -1.18 -14.97
CA LYS A 144 -7.37 -2.21 -15.73
C LYS A 144 -7.29 -3.54 -14.99
N ILE A 145 -7.19 -3.52 -13.66
CA ILE A 145 -7.16 -4.72 -12.84
C ILE A 145 -8.56 -5.24 -12.46
N GLY A 146 -9.63 -4.63 -12.99
CA GLY A 146 -11.01 -5.07 -12.79
C GLY A 146 -11.70 -4.55 -11.55
N ALA A 147 -11.18 -3.47 -10.94
CA ALA A 147 -11.82 -2.87 -9.77
C ALA A 147 -13.08 -2.09 -10.13
N GLU A 148 -14.10 -2.20 -9.27
CA GLU A 148 -15.26 -1.30 -9.24
C GLU A 148 -14.91 -0.07 -8.41
N LEU A 149 -15.25 1.12 -8.91
CA LEU A 149 -15.08 2.39 -8.20
C LEU A 149 -16.45 2.98 -7.89
N ASP A 150 -16.73 3.16 -6.60
CA ASP A 150 -17.98 3.71 -6.09
C ASP A 150 -17.72 5.10 -5.53
N GLY A 151 -18.40 6.10 -6.05
CA GLY A 151 -18.29 7.51 -5.62
C GLY A 151 -19.48 8.01 -4.81
N GLU A 152 -20.40 7.14 -4.39
CA GLU A 152 -21.64 7.56 -3.70
C GLU A 152 -21.44 7.88 -2.21
N TRP A 153 -20.33 7.43 -1.61
CA TRP A 153 -20.06 7.59 -0.18
C TRP A 153 -19.20 8.82 0.10
N LEU A 154 -19.66 9.62 1.07
CA LEU A 154 -18.87 10.71 1.63
C LEU A 154 -17.94 10.19 2.73
N ASN A 155 -16.70 10.67 2.74
CA ASN A 155 -15.75 10.40 3.82
C ASN A 155 -16.05 11.31 5.02
N GLY A 156 -16.24 10.70 6.21
CA GLY A 156 -16.38 11.43 7.46
C GLY A 156 -15.18 11.19 8.36
N ARG A 157 -14.66 12.24 9.02
CA ARG A 157 -13.55 12.15 9.98
C ARG A 157 -13.66 13.24 11.05
N ILE A 158 -13.16 12.90 12.24
CA ILE A 158 -12.88 13.85 13.32
C ILE A 158 -11.42 13.60 13.71
N ALA A 159 -10.60 14.64 13.68
CA ALA A 159 -9.22 14.59 14.15
C ALA A 159 -9.18 14.82 15.67
N PHE A 160 -8.21 14.18 16.33
CA PHE A 160 -7.93 14.38 17.75
C PHE A 160 -6.48 14.84 17.89
N ASP A 161 -6.28 15.84 18.75
CA ASP A 161 -4.95 16.29 19.15
C ASP A 161 -4.46 15.40 20.30
N VAL A 162 -3.59 14.46 20.02
CA VAL A 162 -2.98 13.53 20.98
C VAL A 162 -1.47 13.64 20.96
#